data_8bbf78df8b0531864605f32b708ea598
#
_entry.id   8bbf78df8b0531864605f32b708ea598
#
_cell.length_a   1.000
_cell.length_b   1.000
_cell.length_c   1.000
_cell.angle_alpha   90.00
_cell.angle_beta   90.00
_cell.angle_gamma   90.00
#
_symmetry.space_group_name_H-M   'P 1'
#
loop_
_entity.id
_entity.type
_entity.pdbx_description
1 polymer ?
#
loop_
_entity_poly.entity_id
_entity_poly.type
_entity_poly.pdbx_seq_one_letter_code
_entity_poly.pdbx_strand_id
1 'polypeptide(L)'
;VDAPALARRLDCKVYGSASLVNLMGLHGMTERAVAVEPYRVYELGPFEVSFTPSAHSKLLLGLAVPYDGELTCEHLDSLSPAAYRCGKVWGISIAVAGVRFYHQGSANLVDEAVRERGVDVFLAGVAGRGFTDRYWQRILPLLEPRAVVPTHYDNFFRPLGQEMEFVTAAELARLPEEIGAVSGEIEVAALPRADLA
;
A
#
# COMPACT_ATOMS: atom_id res chain seq x y z
N VAL A 1 -8.78 -5.70 -6.47
CA VAL A 1 -9.98 -5.88 -7.29
C VAL A 1 -9.69 -5.58 -8.75
N ASP A 2 -9.00 -4.49 -9.07
CA ASP A 2 -8.80 -4.01 -10.45
C ASP A 2 -7.62 -4.67 -11.18
N ALA A 3 -6.76 -5.42 -10.48
CA ALA A 3 -5.56 -6.03 -11.04
C ALA A 3 -5.83 -6.88 -12.31
N PRO A 4 -6.89 -7.72 -12.40
CA PRO A 4 -7.16 -8.46 -13.63
C PRO A 4 -7.51 -7.56 -14.83
N ALA A 5 -8.27 -6.49 -14.59
CA ALA A 5 -8.66 -5.56 -15.64
C ALA A 5 -7.45 -4.76 -16.15
N LEU A 6 -6.61 -4.26 -15.22
CA LEU A 6 -5.39 -3.53 -15.54
C LEU A 6 -4.37 -4.41 -16.27
N ALA A 7 -4.13 -5.62 -15.78
CA ALA A 7 -3.21 -6.57 -16.41
C ALA A 7 -3.59 -6.91 -17.85
N ARG A 8 -4.92 -7.05 -18.10
CA ARG A 8 -5.43 -7.29 -19.46
C ARG A 8 -5.26 -6.06 -20.34
N ARG A 9 -5.60 -4.87 -19.83
CA ARG A 9 -5.54 -3.62 -20.59
C ARG A 9 -4.12 -3.18 -20.94
N LEU A 10 -3.20 -3.36 -19.98
CA LEU A 10 -1.80 -2.91 -20.10
C LEU A 10 -0.86 -4.00 -20.59
N ASP A 11 -1.35 -5.21 -20.81
CA ASP A 11 -0.55 -6.39 -21.18
C ASP A 11 0.66 -6.60 -20.26
N CYS A 12 0.47 -6.47 -18.95
CA CYS A 12 1.55 -6.52 -17.96
C CYS A 12 1.41 -7.68 -16.97
N LYS A 13 2.49 -7.98 -16.27
CA LYS A 13 2.48 -8.86 -15.10
C LYS A 13 2.08 -8.08 -13.85
N VAL A 14 1.54 -8.80 -12.87
CA VAL A 14 1.21 -8.28 -11.53
C VAL A 14 1.96 -9.07 -10.47
N TYR A 15 2.46 -8.38 -9.47
CA TYR A 15 3.27 -8.94 -8.38
C TYR A 15 2.53 -8.72 -7.06
N GLY A 16 2.42 -9.75 -6.22
CA GLY A 16 1.75 -9.63 -4.94
C GLY A 16 1.57 -10.93 -4.18
N SER A 17 0.59 -10.98 -3.29
CA SER A 17 0.32 -12.16 -2.44
C SER A 17 -0.24 -13.35 -3.22
N ALA A 18 -0.30 -14.52 -2.58
CA ALA A 18 -0.99 -15.70 -3.12
C ALA A 18 -2.46 -15.39 -3.46
N SER A 19 -3.13 -14.55 -2.66
CA SER A 19 -4.50 -14.11 -2.97
C SER A 19 -4.60 -13.36 -4.30
N LEU A 20 -3.57 -12.59 -4.68
CA LEU A 20 -3.53 -11.95 -6.00
C LEU A 20 -3.37 -13.00 -7.10
N VAL A 21 -2.49 -13.99 -6.92
CA VAL A 21 -2.31 -15.08 -7.89
C VAL A 21 -3.62 -15.87 -8.09
N ASN A 22 -4.31 -16.18 -6.99
CA ASN A 22 -5.61 -16.86 -7.05
C ASN A 22 -6.65 -16.01 -7.79
N LEU A 23 -6.73 -14.71 -7.50
CA LEU A 23 -7.61 -13.78 -8.23
C LEU A 23 -7.32 -13.77 -9.73
N MET A 24 -6.05 -13.67 -10.10
CA MET A 24 -5.65 -13.70 -11.52
C MET A 24 -5.99 -15.02 -12.17
N GLY A 25 -5.85 -16.15 -11.44
CA GLY A 25 -6.24 -17.49 -11.89
C GLY A 25 -7.73 -17.61 -12.19
N LEU A 26 -8.60 -17.05 -11.34
CA LEU A 26 -10.05 -17.01 -11.57
C LEU A 26 -10.42 -16.27 -12.88
N HIS A 27 -9.57 -15.33 -13.31
CA HIS A 27 -9.73 -14.62 -14.57
C HIS A 27 -8.96 -15.22 -15.75
N GLY A 28 -8.41 -16.44 -15.60
CA GLY A 28 -7.65 -17.15 -16.62
C GLY A 28 -6.30 -16.51 -16.97
N MET A 29 -5.68 -15.81 -16.02
CA MET A 29 -4.44 -15.05 -16.21
C MET A 29 -3.36 -15.41 -15.18
N THR A 30 -3.28 -16.67 -14.77
CA THR A 30 -2.28 -17.14 -13.79
C THR A 30 -0.84 -16.85 -14.23
N GLU A 31 -0.55 -16.96 -15.52
CA GLU A 31 0.78 -16.71 -16.10
C GLU A 31 1.23 -15.23 -16.00
N ARG A 32 0.28 -14.32 -15.75
CA ARG A 32 0.56 -12.89 -15.53
C ARG A 32 0.77 -12.54 -14.07
N ALA A 33 0.56 -13.46 -13.15
CA ALA A 33 0.68 -13.23 -11.72
C ALA A 33 1.98 -13.82 -11.18
N VAL A 34 2.64 -13.07 -10.31
CA VAL A 34 3.85 -13.50 -9.61
C VAL A 34 3.61 -13.39 -8.11
N ALA A 35 3.61 -14.55 -7.42
CA ALA A 35 3.63 -14.56 -5.97
C ALA A 35 4.99 -14.04 -5.49
N VAL A 36 4.97 -12.97 -4.70
CA VAL A 36 6.20 -12.36 -4.21
C VAL A 36 6.75 -13.08 -2.99
N GLU A 37 8.07 -13.11 -2.90
CA GLU A 37 8.82 -13.63 -1.76
C GLU A 37 9.33 -12.47 -0.92
N PRO A 38 9.32 -12.57 0.42
CA PRO A 38 9.85 -11.53 1.29
C PRO A 38 11.31 -11.21 0.97
N TYR A 39 11.62 -9.91 0.83
CA TYR A 39 12.96 -9.36 0.62
C TYR A 39 13.65 -9.77 -0.69
N ARG A 40 13.00 -10.55 -1.53
CA ARG A 40 13.53 -10.82 -2.87
C ARG A 40 13.46 -9.57 -3.72
N VAL A 41 14.56 -9.25 -4.40
CA VAL A 41 14.61 -8.15 -5.36
C VAL A 41 14.11 -8.66 -6.73
N TYR A 42 13.19 -7.90 -7.29
CA TYR A 42 12.68 -8.10 -8.65
C TYR A 42 13.16 -6.94 -9.51
N GLU A 43 13.92 -7.24 -10.54
CA GLU A 43 14.36 -6.27 -11.55
C GLU A 43 13.26 -6.08 -12.59
N LEU A 44 12.64 -4.91 -12.61
CA LEU A 44 11.48 -4.57 -13.45
C LEU A 44 11.81 -3.36 -14.33
N GLY A 45 12.50 -3.60 -15.43
CA GLY A 45 13.04 -2.55 -16.27
C GLY A 45 14.07 -1.70 -15.51
N PRO A 46 13.87 -0.39 -15.34
CA PRO A 46 14.78 0.45 -14.56
C PRO A 46 14.58 0.37 -13.05
N PHE A 47 13.59 -0.39 -12.58
CA PHE A 47 13.21 -0.46 -11.17
C PHE A 47 13.75 -1.73 -10.52
N GLU A 48 14.27 -1.59 -9.31
CA GLU A 48 14.47 -2.68 -8.36
C GLU A 48 13.35 -2.62 -7.33
N VAL A 49 12.58 -3.70 -7.20
CA VAL A 49 11.41 -3.76 -6.31
C VAL A 49 11.54 -4.92 -5.35
N SER A 50 11.33 -4.68 -4.07
CA SER A 50 11.26 -5.75 -3.06
C SER A 50 10.06 -5.57 -2.13
N PHE A 51 9.71 -6.65 -1.42
CA PHE A 51 8.50 -6.73 -0.62
C PHE A 51 8.85 -7.08 0.83
N THR A 52 8.46 -6.22 1.75
CA THR A 52 8.64 -6.38 3.19
C THR A 52 7.35 -6.87 3.84
N PRO A 53 7.34 -7.95 4.63
CA PRO A 53 6.14 -8.34 5.37
C PRO A 53 5.60 -7.20 6.21
N SER A 54 4.29 -6.97 6.13
CA SER A 54 3.65 -5.85 6.80
C SER A 54 2.30 -6.25 7.40
N ALA A 55 1.59 -5.30 7.99
CA ALA A 55 0.28 -5.48 8.59
C ALA A 55 -0.72 -4.43 8.07
N HIS A 56 -1.98 -4.81 8.00
CA HIS A 56 -3.06 -3.88 7.72
C HIS A 56 -3.48 -3.14 9.00
N SER A 57 -3.83 -1.86 8.89
CA SER A 57 -4.45 -1.13 10.00
C SER A 57 -5.77 -1.77 10.39
N LYS A 58 -6.04 -1.83 11.69
CA LYS A 58 -7.32 -2.30 12.17
C LYS A 58 -8.36 -1.20 11.98
N LEU A 59 -9.52 -1.57 11.43
CA LEU A 59 -10.70 -0.72 11.34
C LEU A 59 -11.69 -1.08 12.46
N LEU A 60 -12.90 -0.52 12.41
CA LEU A 60 -13.93 -0.75 13.42
C LEU A 60 -13.40 -0.45 14.84
N LEU A 61 -12.97 0.79 15.05
CA LEU A 61 -12.39 1.26 16.32
C LEU A 61 -11.12 0.49 16.75
N GLY A 62 -10.34 -0.01 15.80
CA GLY A 62 -9.10 -0.74 16.09
C GLY A 62 -9.30 -2.22 16.46
N LEU A 63 -10.47 -2.78 16.24
CA LEU A 63 -10.80 -4.15 16.65
C LEU A 63 -10.41 -5.22 15.63
N ALA A 64 -10.58 -4.97 14.33
CA ALA A 64 -10.38 -5.98 13.30
C ALA A 64 -9.78 -5.44 12.00
N VAL A 65 -9.05 -6.32 11.30
CA VAL A 65 -8.69 -6.13 9.90
C VAL A 65 -9.89 -6.55 9.04
N PRO A 66 -10.38 -5.68 8.16
CA PRO A 66 -11.50 -6.03 7.30
C PRO A 66 -11.10 -7.14 6.32
N TYR A 67 -11.97 -8.13 6.16
CA TYR A 67 -11.80 -9.25 5.23
C TYR A 67 -10.41 -9.93 5.34
N ASP A 68 -9.95 -10.17 6.57
CA ASP A 68 -8.69 -10.86 6.83
C ASP A 68 -8.66 -12.27 6.21
N GLY A 69 -7.45 -12.81 6.02
CA GLY A 69 -7.21 -14.12 5.45
C GLY A 69 -6.92 -14.10 3.96
N GLU A 70 -6.83 -15.28 3.34
CA GLU A 70 -6.49 -15.46 1.93
C GLU A 70 -7.73 -15.69 1.06
N LEU A 71 -7.67 -15.24 -0.19
CA LEU A 71 -8.70 -15.53 -1.19
C LEU A 71 -8.53 -16.98 -1.64
N THR A 72 -9.56 -17.78 -1.33
CA THR A 72 -9.54 -19.26 -1.54
C THR A 72 -10.64 -19.75 -2.47
N CYS A 73 -11.50 -18.87 -3.03
CA CYS A 73 -12.52 -19.31 -3.99
C CYS A 73 -11.88 -19.87 -5.25
N GLU A 74 -12.49 -20.94 -5.80
CA GLU A 74 -11.95 -21.67 -6.93
C GLU A 74 -12.65 -21.35 -8.26
N HIS A 75 -13.79 -20.63 -8.20
CA HIS A 75 -14.60 -20.32 -9.36
C HIS A 75 -14.98 -18.83 -9.39
N LEU A 76 -14.97 -18.23 -10.59
CA LEU A 76 -15.27 -16.81 -10.78
C LEU A 76 -16.70 -16.44 -10.36
N ASP A 77 -17.67 -17.33 -10.59
CA ASP A 77 -19.07 -17.15 -10.20
C ASP A 77 -19.30 -17.19 -8.68
N SER A 78 -18.36 -17.75 -7.92
CA SER A 78 -18.35 -17.72 -6.45
C SER A 78 -17.66 -16.47 -5.88
N LEU A 79 -17.07 -15.62 -6.72
CA LEU A 79 -16.37 -14.41 -6.32
C LEU A 79 -17.35 -13.27 -5.97
N SER A 80 -17.89 -13.31 -4.77
CA SER A 80 -18.70 -12.24 -4.20
C SER A 80 -17.84 -11.18 -3.51
N PRO A 81 -18.35 -9.99 -3.18
CA PRO A 81 -17.62 -8.99 -2.38
C PRO A 81 -17.06 -9.55 -1.07
N ALA A 82 -17.75 -10.51 -0.44
CA ALA A 82 -17.31 -11.15 0.79
C ALA A 82 -16.18 -12.18 0.58
N ALA A 83 -15.96 -12.66 -0.65
CA ALA A 83 -14.88 -13.59 -0.98
C ALA A 83 -13.53 -12.89 -1.16
N TYR A 84 -13.52 -11.59 -1.45
CA TYR A 84 -12.27 -10.83 -1.48
C TYR A 84 -11.66 -10.78 -0.08
N ARG A 85 -10.38 -11.08 -0.01
CA ARG A 85 -9.60 -11.11 1.23
C ARG A 85 -8.39 -10.21 1.13
N CYS A 86 -8.00 -9.65 2.27
CA CYS A 86 -6.83 -8.79 2.39
C CYS A 86 -5.55 -9.49 1.90
N GLY A 87 -5.42 -10.78 2.17
CA GLY A 87 -4.20 -11.54 1.89
C GLY A 87 -3.01 -11.10 2.75
N LYS A 88 -1.82 -11.50 2.34
CA LYS A 88 -0.59 -10.97 2.95
C LYS A 88 -0.41 -9.51 2.56
N VAL A 89 -0.08 -8.69 3.55
CA VAL A 89 0.17 -7.25 3.40
C VAL A 89 1.67 -7.02 3.25
N TRP A 90 2.03 -6.08 2.39
CA TRP A 90 3.41 -5.79 2.04
C TRP A 90 3.72 -4.30 2.16
N GLY A 91 4.85 -3.97 2.74
CA GLY A 91 5.58 -2.76 2.42
C GLY A 91 6.37 -2.99 1.13
N ILE A 92 6.51 -1.99 0.29
CA ILE A 92 7.16 -2.12 -1.02
C ILE A 92 8.31 -1.13 -1.11
N SER A 93 9.53 -1.66 -1.25
CA SER A 93 10.72 -0.86 -1.55
C SER A 93 10.89 -0.77 -3.05
N ILE A 94 11.13 0.43 -3.55
CA ILE A 94 11.33 0.70 -4.97
C ILE A 94 12.59 1.57 -5.11
N ALA A 95 13.57 1.09 -5.87
CA ALA A 95 14.73 1.89 -6.23
C ALA A 95 14.74 2.14 -7.74
N VAL A 96 14.99 3.38 -8.13
CA VAL A 96 15.10 3.80 -9.54
C VAL A 96 15.96 5.06 -9.65
N ALA A 97 16.90 5.07 -10.59
CA ALA A 97 17.78 6.22 -10.87
C ALA A 97 18.45 6.82 -9.61
N GLY A 98 18.81 5.97 -8.64
CA GLY A 98 19.45 6.38 -7.40
C GLY A 98 18.51 6.93 -6.32
N VAL A 99 17.21 7.00 -6.59
CA VAL A 99 16.17 7.41 -5.62
C VAL A 99 15.50 6.17 -5.03
N ARG A 100 15.32 6.16 -3.71
CA ARG A 100 14.70 5.07 -2.97
C ARG A 100 13.36 5.50 -2.38
N PHE A 101 12.32 4.74 -2.74
CA PHE A 101 10.98 4.89 -2.22
C PHE A 101 10.63 3.71 -1.32
N TYR A 102 9.84 3.97 -0.30
CA TYR A 102 9.14 2.93 0.44
C TYR A 102 7.65 3.22 0.44
N HIS A 103 6.83 2.27 -0.01
CA HIS A 103 5.38 2.41 -0.02
C HIS A 103 4.76 1.51 1.05
N GLN A 104 4.00 2.11 1.95
CA GLN A 104 3.19 1.43 2.95
C GLN A 104 1.71 1.72 2.65
N GLY A 105 1.04 0.77 2.02
CA GLY A 105 -0.34 0.97 1.55
C GLY A 105 -1.40 1.02 2.65
N SER A 106 -1.07 0.53 3.85
CA SER A 106 -1.95 0.59 5.03
C SER A 106 -1.17 1.11 6.23
N ALA A 107 -1.82 1.86 7.10
CA ALA A 107 -1.18 2.54 8.23
C ALA A 107 -0.90 1.59 9.41
N ASN A 108 -0.19 0.51 9.16
CA ASN A 108 0.35 -0.40 10.18
C ASN A 108 1.58 -1.12 9.61
N LEU A 109 2.37 -1.77 10.46
CA LEU A 109 3.62 -2.43 10.07
C LEU A 109 3.94 -3.60 11.01
N VAL A 110 4.88 -4.43 10.56
CA VAL A 110 5.61 -5.39 11.39
C VAL A 110 7.00 -4.79 11.58
N ASP A 111 7.29 -4.23 12.75
CA ASP A 111 8.51 -3.44 13.01
C ASP A 111 9.78 -4.21 12.67
N GLU A 112 9.88 -5.46 13.11
CA GLU A 112 11.05 -6.32 12.94
C GLU A 112 11.28 -6.72 11.48
N ALA A 113 10.26 -6.56 10.64
CA ALA A 113 10.37 -6.87 9.22
C ALA A 113 10.94 -5.71 8.40
N VAL A 114 10.83 -4.47 8.86
CA VAL A 114 11.34 -3.30 8.14
C VAL A 114 12.86 -3.29 8.19
N ARG A 115 13.50 -3.42 7.03
CA ARG A 115 14.98 -3.47 6.88
C ARG A 115 15.54 -2.26 6.16
N GLU A 116 14.70 -1.52 5.46
CA GLU A 116 15.04 -0.30 4.75
C GLU A 116 15.40 0.80 5.74
N ARG A 117 16.39 1.62 5.36
CA ARG A 117 16.82 2.76 6.14
C ARG A 117 17.32 3.88 5.23
N GLY A 118 17.06 5.13 5.61
CA GLY A 118 17.45 6.30 4.84
C GLY A 118 16.78 6.33 3.46
N VAL A 119 15.48 6.10 3.38
CA VAL A 119 14.73 6.21 2.12
C VAL A 119 14.54 7.68 1.73
N ASP A 120 14.53 7.98 0.42
CA ASP A 120 14.34 9.36 -0.02
C ASP A 120 12.87 9.78 0.15
N VAL A 121 11.94 8.89 -0.22
CA VAL A 121 10.50 9.20 -0.17
C VAL A 121 9.72 8.05 0.45
N PHE A 122 8.98 8.35 1.51
CA PHE A 122 8.02 7.43 2.10
C PHE A 122 6.61 7.74 1.60
N LEU A 123 6.05 6.85 0.78
CA LEU A 123 4.66 6.88 0.32
C LEU A 123 3.77 6.23 1.40
N ALA A 124 3.20 7.06 2.26
CA ALA A 124 2.53 6.61 3.47
C ALA A 124 1.01 6.50 3.30
N GLY A 125 0.45 5.30 3.38
CA GLY A 125 -0.99 5.12 3.56
C GLY A 125 -1.43 5.71 4.90
N VAL A 126 -2.31 6.71 4.88
CA VAL A 126 -2.65 7.48 6.10
C VAL A 126 -4.03 7.16 6.67
N ALA A 127 -4.93 6.57 5.87
CA ALA A 127 -6.22 6.14 6.38
C ALA A 127 -6.06 5.06 7.46
N GLY A 128 -6.71 5.26 8.58
CA GLY A 128 -6.67 4.31 9.71
C GLY A 128 -5.43 4.42 10.62
N ARG A 129 -4.52 5.39 10.40
CA ARG A 129 -3.35 5.58 11.26
C ARG A 129 -3.69 5.87 12.73
N GLY A 130 -4.81 6.53 12.98
CA GLY A 130 -5.31 6.78 14.34
C GLY A 130 -5.73 5.52 15.11
N PHE A 131 -5.88 4.37 14.43
CA PHE A 131 -6.15 3.07 15.03
C PHE A 131 -4.91 2.20 15.20
N THR A 132 -3.74 2.71 14.80
CA THR A 132 -2.45 2.03 14.97
C THR A 132 -1.64 2.75 16.03
N ASP A 133 -1.32 2.03 17.10
CA ASP A 133 -0.54 2.60 18.20
C ASP A 133 0.80 3.14 17.68
N ARG A 134 1.05 4.41 18.00
CA ARG A 134 2.31 5.10 17.73
C ARG A 134 2.84 4.89 16.30
N TYR A 135 1.99 4.95 15.28
CA TYR A 135 2.35 4.63 13.90
C TYR A 135 3.59 5.39 13.42
N TRP A 136 3.58 6.72 13.54
CA TRP A 136 4.69 7.56 13.10
C TRP A 136 5.97 7.33 13.92
N GLN A 137 5.84 7.19 15.25
CA GLN A 137 6.96 6.94 16.15
C GLN A 137 7.63 5.58 15.93
N ARG A 138 6.92 4.65 15.29
CA ARG A 138 7.46 3.34 14.92
C ARG A 138 8.10 3.36 13.56
N ILE A 139 7.40 3.84 12.52
CA ILE A 139 7.87 3.71 11.14
C ILE A 139 8.93 4.74 10.74
N LEU A 140 8.81 5.99 11.19
CA LEU A 140 9.75 7.05 10.76
C LEU A 140 11.19 6.80 11.24
N PRO A 141 11.45 6.37 12.50
CA PRO A 141 12.81 6.02 12.92
C PRO A 141 13.39 4.79 12.23
N LEU A 142 12.54 3.87 11.72
CA LEU A 142 13.00 2.70 10.97
C LEU A 142 13.43 3.09 9.56
N LEU A 143 12.60 3.87 8.86
CA LEU A 143 12.83 4.25 7.46
C LEU A 143 13.80 5.43 7.31
N GLU A 144 13.87 6.34 8.30
CA GLU A 144 14.63 7.60 8.23
C GLU A 144 14.39 8.34 6.90
N PRO A 145 13.11 8.65 6.54
CA PRO A 145 12.80 9.21 5.24
C PRO A 145 13.17 10.69 5.18
N ARG A 146 13.57 11.17 3.99
CA ARG A 146 13.74 12.62 3.74
C ARG A 146 12.42 13.32 3.55
N ALA A 147 11.47 12.65 2.87
CA ALA A 147 10.12 13.18 2.63
C ALA A 147 9.05 12.11 2.86
N VAL A 148 7.90 12.55 3.34
CA VAL A 148 6.67 11.75 3.44
C VAL A 148 5.63 12.30 2.48
N VAL A 149 5.11 11.44 1.61
CA VAL A 149 3.99 11.74 0.71
C VAL A 149 2.79 10.89 1.15
N PRO A 150 1.71 11.50 1.65
CA PRO A 150 0.52 10.76 2.05
C PRO A 150 -0.16 10.13 0.84
N THR A 151 -0.64 8.90 1.03
CA THR A 151 -1.46 8.13 0.09
C THR A 151 -2.67 7.55 0.82
N HIS A 152 -3.59 6.92 0.09
CA HIS A 152 -4.76 6.24 0.66
C HIS A 152 -5.58 7.17 1.60
N TYR A 153 -5.89 8.36 1.13
CA TYR A 153 -6.69 9.35 1.84
C TYR A 153 -8.02 9.68 1.14
N ASP A 154 -8.17 9.18 -0.07
CA ASP A 154 -9.35 9.36 -0.92
C ASP A 154 -10.47 8.37 -0.55
N ASN A 155 -11.70 8.74 -0.87
CA ASN A 155 -12.86 7.87 -0.77
C ASN A 155 -12.93 6.94 -1.99
N PHE A 156 -12.24 5.81 -1.94
CA PHE A 156 -12.17 4.81 -3.01
C PHE A 156 -13.50 4.10 -3.33
N PHE A 157 -14.58 4.40 -2.61
CA PHE A 157 -15.93 3.97 -2.97
C PHE A 157 -16.60 4.90 -3.99
N ARG A 158 -15.96 6.04 -4.31
CA ARG A 158 -16.46 6.95 -5.36
C ARG A 158 -15.84 6.60 -6.72
N PRO A 159 -16.63 6.70 -7.82
CA PRO A 159 -16.08 6.58 -9.17
C PRO A 159 -15.03 7.66 -9.45
N LEU A 160 -13.96 7.29 -10.18
CA LEU A 160 -12.85 8.20 -10.54
C LEU A 160 -13.28 9.46 -11.31
N GLY A 161 -14.41 9.44 -12.00
CA GLY A 161 -14.94 10.62 -12.73
C GLY A 161 -15.71 11.62 -11.87
N GLN A 162 -15.81 11.40 -10.56
CA GLN A 162 -16.44 12.32 -9.63
C GLN A 162 -15.41 13.13 -8.85
N GLU A 163 -15.85 14.25 -8.27
CA GLU A 163 -14.98 15.02 -7.38
C GLU A 163 -14.45 14.16 -6.25
N MET A 164 -13.14 14.27 -5.99
CA MET A 164 -12.48 13.50 -4.93
C MET A 164 -12.99 13.95 -3.56
N GLU A 165 -13.37 12.99 -2.73
CA GLU A 165 -13.63 13.18 -1.31
C GLU A 165 -12.55 12.52 -0.48
N PHE A 166 -12.29 13.07 0.69
CA PHE A 166 -11.39 12.44 1.66
C PHE A 166 -12.14 11.42 2.51
N VAL A 167 -11.48 10.32 2.82
CA VAL A 167 -11.91 9.40 3.88
C VAL A 167 -11.93 10.16 5.22
N THR A 168 -12.99 10.02 5.99
CA THR A 168 -13.22 10.78 7.25
C THR A 168 -12.06 10.68 8.25
N ALA A 169 -11.34 9.55 8.26
CA ALA A 169 -10.22 9.29 9.16
C ALA A 169 -8.85 9.71 8.58
N ALA A 170 -8.80 10.38 7.41
CA ALA A 170 -7.51 10.76 6.79
C ALA A 170 -6.85 11.95 7.48
N GLU A 171 -7.63 12.93 7.99
CA GLU A 171 -7.18 14.12 8.75
C GLU A 171 -5.83 14.70 8.23
N LEU A 172 -5.74 14.98 6.91
CA LEU A 172 -4.49 15.37 6.24
C LEU A 172 -3.85 16.63 6.86
N ALA A 173 -4.66 17.56 7.34
CA ALA A 173 -4.17 18.80 7.93
C ALA A 173 -3.30 18.59 9.19
N ARG A 174 -3.43 17.45 9.86
CA ARG A 174 -2.65 17.09 11.05
C ARG A 174 -1.29 16.45 10.74
N LEU A 175 -1.07 15.99 9.51
CA LEU A 175 0.13 15.25 9.15
C LEU A 175 1.43 16.02 9.42
N PRO A 176 1.57 17.32 9.08
CA PRO A 176 2.80 18.06 9.37
C PRO A 176 3.11 18.12 10.86
N GLU A 177 2.09 18.30 11.71
CA GLU A 177 2.25 18.33 13.16
C GLU A 177 2.62 16.93 13.71
N GLU A 178 1.90 15.89 13.29
CA GLU A 178 2.13 14.51 13.74
C GLU A 178 3.52 14.00 13.35
N ILE A 179 3.98 14.28 12.13
CA ILE A 179 5.31 13.89 11.63
C ILE A 179 6.39 14.75 12.28
N GLY A 180 6.19 16.07 12.35
CA GLY A 180 7.10 17.01 12.99
C GLY A 180 7.32 16.73 14.47
N ALA A 181 6.34 16.15 15.16
CA ALA A 181 6.51 15.70 16.55
C ALA A 181 7.47 14.50 16.70
N VAL A 182 7.77 13.78 15.61
CA VAL A 182 8.78 12.70 15.58
C VAL A 182 10.12 13.23 15.08
N SER A 183 10.11 13.98 13.98
CA SER A 183 11.30 14.63 13.42
C SER A 183 10.91 15.87 12.63
N GLY A 184 11.47 17.01 13.00
CA GLY A 184 11.30 18.29 12.30
C GLY A 184 12.08 18.40 10.98
N GLU A 185 12.91 17.43 10.65
CA GLU A 185 13.72 17.39 9.42
C GLU A 185 13.01 16.73 8.24
N ILE A 186 11.90 16.03 8.51
CA ILE A 186 11.16 15.30 7.47
C ILE A 186 10.22 16.25 6.74
N GLU A 187 10.38 16.37 5.44
CA GLU A 187 9.46 17.13 4.59
C GLU A 187 8.13 16.39 4.44
N VAL A 188 7.01 17.09 4.56
CA VAL A 188 5.68 16.56 4.24
C VAL A 188 5.21 17.19 2.93
N ALA A 189 5.16 16.40 1.89
CA ALA A 189 4.77 16.83 0.54
C ALA A 189 3.43 16.21 0.13
N ALA A 190 2.68 16.89 -0.72
CA ALA A 190 1.50 16.35 -1.37
C ALA A 190 1.74 16.19 -2.87
N LEU A 191 1.14 15.18 -3.47
CA LEU A 191 1.12 15.06 -4.92
C LEU A 191 0.30 16.23 -5.51
N PRO A 192 0.75 16.83 -6.63
CA PRO A 192 -0.03 17.85 -7.32
C PRO A 192 -1.39 17.26 -7.76
N ARG A 193 -2.43 18.09 -7.73
CA ARG A 193 -3.75 17.66 -8.20
C ARG A 193 -3.70 17.37 -9.71
N ALA A 194 -4.27 16.24 -10.10
CA ALA A 194 -4.26 15.79 -11.50
C ALA A 194 -5.26 16.55 -12.41
N ASP A 195 -6.05 17.46 -11.86
CA ASP A 195 -7.07 18.27 -12.55
C ASP A 195 -6.49 19.50 -13.26
N LEU A 196 -5.16 19.58 -13.34
CA LEU A 196 -4.44 20.74 -13.91
C LEU A 196 -3.75 20.44 -15.24
N ALA A 197 -4.19 19.42 -15.97
CA ALA A 197 -3.70 19.12 -17.33
C ALA A 197 -4.75 19.40 -18.38
#